data_22285c8efdc8524e0a2c20fb758b1a08
#
_entry.id   22285c8efdc8524e0a2c20fb758b1a08
#
_cell.length_a   1.000
_cell.length_b   1.000
_cell.length_c   1.000
_cell.angle_alpha   90.00
_cell.angle_beta   90.00
_cell.angle_gamma   90.00
#
_symmetry.space_group_name_H-M   'P 1'
#
loop_
_entity.id
_entity.type
_entity.pdbx_description
1 polymer ?
#
loop_
_entity_poly.entity_id
_entity_poly.type
_entity_poly.pdbx_seq_one_letter_code
_entity_poly.pdbx_strand_id
1 'polypeptide(L)'
;MILSLLFIATVFAAINAVPYPACAADTLQWTAVNIPVEGSTGGLWKLANGSDIRYLTMANDGTLYCYANPAGTTHTLFKSTDGGRSWTTPGKVTDVIIDIAALPQDGATIYYATASRVYKSEDGGNTFVTLPPSPGGAGSGNVSISSIDVVRVGDGNTVAVSTIDTDAAQFGGVYLLEDRPLMGTWVNTAIGNYDVYRVAFSPNYNVDRQIIAIASNEVDTFAISKIYNGCWGQNPANACIGGIMPSAANIAFPNSYNYLSGAASFFLGIDTGVNKGDVYTISSTIIPTAYTATDLHIGSAYGINAVDIAGLAISGSTILAGCADSAGVYLSNDGCISWTQCTRAPTGQSGTCILTVPDFNTQHKAYAVTRGQESAFSYSNDGGLTWNQVRTIDFLLVQ
;
A
#
# COMPACT_ATOMS: atom_id res chain seq x y z
N MET A 1 71.35 -47.28 -14.50
CA MET A 1 70.61 -46.65 -13.33
C MET A 1 70.40 -45.14 -13.49
N ILE A 2 71.25 -44.42 -14.21
CA ILE A 2 71.13 -42.97 -14.42
C ILE A 2 70.01 -42.57 -15.43
N LEU A 3 69.78 -43.42 -16.45
CA LEU A 3 68.81 -43.14 -17.51
C LEU A 3 67.38 -43.29 -17.03
N SER A 4 67.09 -44.16 -16.06
CA SER A 4 65.75 -44.36 -15.48
C SER A 4 65.33 -43.24 -14.51
N LEU A 5 66.28 -42.58 -13.84
CA LEU A 5 65.97 -41.42 -13.00
C LEU A 5 65.68 -40.17 -13.80
N LEU A 6 66.27 -40.01 -14.99
CA LEU A 6 65.98 -38.86 -15.85
C LEU A 6 64.60 -38.92 -16.48
N PHE A 7 64.09 -40.12 -16.77
CA PHE A 7 62.74 -40.31 -17.32
C PHE A 7 61.67 -40.06 -16.31
N ILE A 8 61.88 -40.41 -15.03
CA ILE A 8 60.98 -40.16 -13.97
C ILE A 8 60.91 -38.65 -13.66
N ALA A 9 62.00 -37.93 -13.70
CA ALA A 9 62.02 -36.47 -13.47
C ALA A 9 61.29 -35.68 -14.57
N THR A 10 61.42 -36.15 -15.86
CA THR A 10 60.69 -35.49 -16.98
C THR A 10 59.18 -35.78 -16.97
N VAL A 11 58.78 -36.97 -16.54
CA VAL A 11 57.33 -37.29 -16.40
C VAL A 11 56.68 -36.49 -15.25
N PHE A 12 57.38 -36.29 -14.13
CA PHE A 12 56.87 -35.47 -13.03
C PHE A 12 56.83 -33.99 -13.40
N ALA A 13 57.71 -33.47 -14.20
CA ALA A 13 57.66 -32.08 -14.66
C ALA A 13 56.53 -31.85 -15.68
N ALA A 14 56.11 -32.86 -16.46
CA ALA A 14 55.03 -32.75 -17.41
C ALA A 14 53.64 -32.82 -16.74
N ILE A 15 53.51 -33.45 -15.56
CA ILE A 15 52.23 -33.56 -14.85
C ILE A 15 51.87 -32.27 -14.08
N ASN A 16 52.87 -31.46 -13.74
CA ASN A 16 52.63 -30.20 -13.02
C ASN A 16 52.39 -28.97 -13.93
N ALA A 17 52.39 -29.17 -15.24
CA ALA A 17 52.17 -28.09 -16.22
C ALA A 17 50.79 -28.20 -16.92
N VAL A 18 49.76 -28.65 -16.21
CA VAL A 18 48.39 -28.45 -16.68
C VAL A 18 48.06 -26.98 -16.36
N PRO A 19 47.91 -26.11 -17.37
CA PRO A 19 47.46 -24.77 -17.10
C PRO A 19 46.06 -24.92 -16.54
N TYR A 20 45.87 -24.52 -15.28
CA TYR A 20 44.53 -24.26 -14.79
C TYR A 20 43.90 -23.28 -15.79
N PRO A 21 42.66 -23.58 -16.32
CA PRO A 21 41.97 -22.56 -17.09
C PRO A 21 41.87 -21.34 -16.19
N ALA A 22 42.52 -20.26 -16.61
CA ALA A 22 42.28 -18.98 -16.00
C ALA A 22 40.74 -18.77 -16.09
N CYS A 23 40.04 -18.81 -14.97
CA CYS A 23 38.70 -18.26 -14.93
C CYS A 23 38.87 -16.86 -15.50
N ALA A 24 38.35 -16.67 -16.72
CA ALA A 24 38.18 -15.33 -17.23
C ALA A 24 37.40 -14.60 -16.12
N ALA A 25 38.03 -13.66 -15.46
CA ALA A 25 37.34 -12.80 -14.56
C ALA A 25 36.19 -12.22 -15.41
N ASP A 26 34.94 -12.54 -15.07
CA ASP A 26 33.80 -11.85 -15.64
C ASP A 26 34.11 -10.38 -15.52
N THR A 27 34.38 -9.77 -16.65
CA THR A 27 34.64 -8.34 -16.67
C THR A 27 33.34 -7.69 -16.17
N LEU A 28 33.36 -7.20 -14.95
CA LEU A 28 32.27 -6.40 -14.41
C LEU A 28 31.98 -5.28 -15.41
N GLN A 29 30.92 -5.45 -16.18
CA GLN A 29 30.48 -4.42 -17.10
C GLN A 29 29.54 -3.49 -16.33
N TRP A 30 30.01 -2.29 -16.10
CA TRP A 30 29.18 -1.20 -15.61
C TRP A 30 28.37 -0.65 -16.78
N THR A 31 27.05 -0.84 -16.74
CA THR A 31 26.14 -0.17 -17.67
C THR A 31 25.68 1.12 -17.06
N ALA A 32 25.68 2.19 -17.86
CA ALA A 32 25.10 3.46 -17.44
C ALA A 32 23.60 3.25 -17.21
N VAL A 33 23.14 3.51 -15.99
CA VAL A 33 21.71 3.57 -15.67
C VAL A 33 21.30 5.03 -15.77
N ASN A 34 20.37 5.30 -16.68
CA ASN A 34 19.79 6.66 -16.79
C ASN A 34 19.09 6.99 -15.48
N ILE A 35 19.62 7.98 -14.78
CA ILE A 35 19.00 8.51 -13.57
C ILE A 35 17.99 9.56 -14.02
N PRO A 36 16.69 9.52 -13.63
CA PRO A 36 15.75 10.59 -13.90
C PRO A 36 16.25 11.88 -13.29
N VAL A 37 16.13 12.93 -14.07
CA VAL A 37 16.49 14.28 -13.68
C VAL A 37 15.22 15.15 -13.72
N GLU A 38 14.93 15.84 -12.63
CA GLU A 38 13.79 16.75 -12.56
C GLU A 38 13.82 17.75 -13.73
N GLY A 39 12.67 17.91 -14.40
CA GLY A 39 12.53 18.83 -15.53
C GLY A 39 13.28 18.45 -16.79
N SER A 40 13.92 17.28 -16.88
CA SER A 40 14.56 16.84 -18.12
C SER A 40 13.54 16.44 -19.19
N THR A 41 13.94 16.60 -20.46
CA THR A 41 13.14 16.18 -21.62
C THR A 41 12.80 14.67 -21.51
N GLY A 42 11.50 14.32 -21.57
CA GLY A 42 11.02 12.97 -21.38
C GLY A 42 10.32 12.72 -20.05
N GLY A 43 10.20 13.74 -19.17
CA GLY A 43 9.39 13.65 -17.95
C GLY A 43 9.92 12.68 -16.89
N LEU A 44 11.23 12.45 -16.86
CA LEU A 44 11.86 11.61 -15.84
C LEU A 44 12.03 12.43 -14.56
N TRP A 45 11.07 12.29 -13.66
CA TRP A 45 11.06 13.00 -12.39
C TRP A 45 11.68 12.17 -11.26
N LYS A 46 12.23 12.85 -10.30
CA LYS A 46 12.65 12.25 -9.03
C LYS A 46 11.51 12.27 -8.05
N LEU A 47 11.30 11.16 -7.39
CA LEU A 47 10.58 11.14 -6.13
C LEU A 47 11.62 11.31 -5.05
N ALA A 48 11.92 12.51 -4.60
CA ALA A 48 12.92 12.55 -3.60
C ALA A 48 13.16 13.82 -2.83
N ASN A 49 13.70 14.81 -3.40
CA ASN A 49 14.25 15.88 -2.58
C ASN A 49 13.14 16.70 -1.92
N GLY A 50 13.04 16.60 -0.60
CA GLY A 50 12.01 17.24 0.20
C GLY A 50 10.60 16.67 -0.02
N SER A 51 10.48 15.51 -0.67
CA SER A 51 9.19 14.91 -0.96
C SER A 51 8.64 14.14 0.24
N ASP A 52 7.41 14.45 0.58
CA ASP A 52 6.59 13.76 1.56
C ASP A 52 5.68 12.80 0.80
N ILE A 53 6.08 11.53 0.66
CA ILE A 53 5.31 10.55 -0.11
C ILE A 53 4.27 9.90 0.81
N ARG A 54 3.00 10.20 0.60
CA ARG A 54 1.94 9.83 1.53
C ARG A 54 1.14 8.61 1.12
N TYR A 55 0.95 8.43 -0.19
CA TYR A 55 0.09 7.37 -0.72
C TYR A 55 0.75 6.69 -1.91
N LEU A 56 0.57 5.38 -1.98
CA LEU A 56 1.03 4.53 -3.06
C LEU A 56 -0.08 3.54 -3.40
N THR A 57 -0.40 3.40 -4.68
CA THR A 57 -1.32 2.37 -5.18
C THR A 57 -0.76 1.70 -6.42
N MET A 58 -1.24 0.51 -6.73
CA MET A 58 -0.79 -0.28 -7.87
C MET A 58 -1.95 -1.00 -8.54
N ALA A 59 -2.00 -0.96 -9.86
CA ALA A 59 -2.88 -1.83 -10.64
C ALA A 59 -2.24 -3.21 -10.89
N ASN A 60 -3.04 -4.18 -11.30
CA ASN A 60 -2.57 -5.57 -11.51
C ASN A 60 -1.54 -5.71 -12.64
N ASP A 61 -1.48 -4.75 -13.56
CA ASP A 61 -0.46 -4.69 -14.62
C ASP A 61 0.91 -4.16 -14.11
N GLY A 62 1.01 -3.81 -12.83
CA GLY A 62 2.20 -3.27 -12.20
C GLY A 62 2.37 -1.76 -12.34
N THR A 63 1.40 -1.05 -12.92
CA THR A 63 1.40 0.41 -12.96
C THR A 63 1.24 0.96 -11.55
N LEU A 64 2.21 1.77 -11.13
CA LEU A 64 2.24 2.43 -9.83
C LEU A 64 1.82 3.89 -9.95
N TYR A 65 1.06 4.35 -8.97
CA TYR A 65 0.78 5.77 -8.76
C TYR A 65 1.10 6.15 -7.33
N CYS A 66 1.69 7.31 -7.14
CA CYS A 66 1.90 7.83 -5.80
C CYS A 66 1.60 9.33 -5.72
N TYR A 67 1.20 9.74 -4.54
CA TYR A 67 1.11 11.13 -4.15
C TYR A 67 2.36 11.51 -3.36
N ALA A 68 3.05 12.52 -3.85
CA ALA A 68 4.15 13.14 -3.15
C ALA A 68 3.95 14.65 -3.14
N ASN A 69 4.43 15.31 -2.10
CA ASN A 69 4.39 16.76 -1.96
C ASN A 69 5.81 17.36 -1.93
N PRO A 70 6.57 17.24 -3.04
CA PRO A 70 7.94 17.73 -3.08
C PRO A 70 7.97 19.25 -2.98
N ALA A 71 8.91 19.79 -2.21
CA ALA A 71 9.09 21.21 -2.06
C ALA A 71 9.43 21.87 -3.41
N GLY A 72 8.72 22.96 -3.74
CA GLY A 72 8.99 23.76 -4.93
C GLY A 72 8.45 23.22 -6.25
N THR A 73 7.66 22.14 -6.25
CA THR A 73 6.96 21.65 -7.45
C THR A 73 5.46 21.91 -7.40
N THR A 74 4.84 22.00 -8.57
CA THR A 74 3.38 22.08 -8.74
C THR A 74 2.76 20.75 -9.12
N HIS A 75 3.52 19.67 -9.10
CA HIS A 75 3.06 18.33 -9.44
C HIS A 75 3.06 17.46 -8.20
N THR A 76 1.93 16.85 -7.91
CA THR A 76 1.74 16.03 -6.71
C THR A 76 1.47 14.57 -7.02
N LEU A 77 1.02 14.23 -8.24
CA LEU A 77 0.78 12.87 -8.69
C LEU A 77 1.91 12.40 -9.60
N PHE A 78 2.43 11.21 -9.31
CA PHE A 78 3.50 10.56 -10.06
C PHE A 78 3.06 9.17 -10.49
N LYS A 79 3.53 8.74 -11.67
CA LYS A 79 3.26 7.43 -12.28
C LYS A 79 4.55 6.73 -12.65
N SER A 80 4.60 5.43 -12.41
CA SER A 80 5.67 4.53 -12.88
C SER A 80 5.07 3.27 -13.52
N THR A 81 5.68 2.83 -14.62
CA THR A 81 5.32 1.57 -15.31
C THR A 81 6.47 0.58 -15.34
N ASP A 82 7.56 0.86 -14.62
CA ASP A 82 8.79 0.06 -14.61
C ASP A 82 9.22 -0.38 -13.20
N GLY A 83 8.23 -0.45 -12.29
CA GLY A 83 8.47 -0.87 -10.91
C GLY A 83 9.18 0.18 -10.07
N GLY A 84 8.92 1.45 -10.31
CA GLY A 84 9.46 2.58 -9.57
C GLY A 84 10.86 3.00 -9.99
N ARG A 85 11.41 2.45 -11.09
CA ARG A 85 12.73 2.85 -11.59
C ARG A 85 12.72 4.21 -12.26
N SER A 86 11.61 4.57 -12.90
CA SER A 86 11.37 5.91 -13.40
C SER A 86 9.96 6.37 -13.06
N TRP A 87 9.81 7.68 -12.90
CA TRP A 87 8.55 8.31 -12.57
C TRP A 87 8.28 9.46 -13.54
N THR A 88 7.02 9.60 -13.89
CA THR A 88 6.53 10.71 -14.72
C THR A 88 5.42 11.42 -13.97
N THR A 89 5.22 12.70 -14.26
CA THR A 89 4.03 13.46 -13.88
C THR A 89 3.09 13.46 -15.07
N PRO A 90 2.06 12.59 -15.09
CA PRO A 90 1.24 12.41 -16.29
C PRO A 90 0.48 13.69 -16.63
N GLY A 91 -0.23 14.25 -15.67
CA GLY A 91 -0.97 15.50 -15.83
C GLY A 91 -0.65 16.49 -14.70
N LYS A 92 -1.17 17.70 -14.82
CA LYS A 92 -1.02 18.70 -13.77
C LYS A 92 -2.04 18.42 -12.66
N VAL A 93 -1.55 17.93 -11.54
CA VAL A 93 -2.30 17.77 -10.29
C VAL A 93 -1.59 18.58 -9.21
N THR A 94 -2.29 19.54 -8.64
CA THR A 94 -1.78 20.43 -7.58
C THR A 94 -2.58 20.32 -6.29
N ASP A 95 -3.59 19.41 -6.29
CA ASP A 95 -4.47 19.24 -5.15
C ASP A 95 -3.74 18.52 -4.00
N VAL A 96 -4.18 18.78 -2.78
CA VAL A 96 -3.82 17.95 -1.63
C VAL A 96 -4.65 16.67 -1.70
N ILE A 97 -4.00 15.60 -2.06
CA ILE A 97 -4.61 14.27 -2.18
C ILE A 97 -4.70 13.63 -0.80
N ILE A 98 -5.87 13.10 -0.46
CA ILE A 98 -6.14 12.38 0.78
C ILE A 98 -5.97 10.87 0.59
N ASP A 99 -6.35 10.34 -0.59
CA ASP A 99 -6.18 8.91 -0.89
C ASP A 99 -6.27 8.70 -2.41
N ILE A 100 -5.69 7.59 -2.90
CA ILE A 100 -5.61 7.22 -4.30
C ILE A 100 -6.06 5.77 -4.49
N ALA A 101 -6.90 5.52 -5.48
CA ALA A 101 -7.31 4.18 -5.88
C ALA A 101 -7.07 3.96 -7.37
N ALA A 102 -6.17 3.05 -7.72
CA ALA A 102 -6.05 2.54 -9.09
C ALA A 102 -7.07 1.42 -9.31
N LEU A 103 -7.72 1.40 -10.47
CA LEU A 103 -8.60 0.30 -10.82
C LEU A 103 -7.76 -0.98 -11.02
N PRO A 104 -7.97 -2.06 -10.27
CA PRO A 104 -7.07 -3.22 -10.33
C PRO A 104 -6.91 -3.81 -11.73
N GLN A 105 -7.96 -3.84 -12.54
CA GLN A 105 -7.97 -4.45 -13.87
C GLN A 105 -7.50 -3.52 -15.00
N ASP A 106 -7.25 -2.24 -14.71
CA ASP A 106 -6.91 -1.25 -15.72
C ASP A 106 -6.01 -0.15 -15.14
N GLY A 107 -4.72 -0.28 -15.37
CA GLY A 107 -3.72 0.68 -14.89
C GLY A 107 -3.82 2.08 -15.51
N ALA A 108 -4.66 2.29 -16.53
CA ALA A 108 -4.94 3.62 -17.06
C ALA A 108 -6.05 4.34 -16.29
N THR A 109 -6.89 3.60 -15.57
CA THR A 109 -7.98 4.17 -14.77
C THR A 109 -7.56 4.37 -13.32
N ILE A 110 -7.57 5.61 -12.89
CA ILE A 110 -7.20 6.01 -11.52
C ILE A 110 -8.18 7.04 -10.97
N TYR A 111 -8.41 6.95 -9.67
CA TYR A 111 -9.19 7.91 -8.90
C TYR A 111 -8.33 8.49 -7.79
N TYR A 112 -8.53 9.77 -7.49
CA TYR A 112 -8.01 10.33 -6.25
C TYR A 112 -9.07 11.17 -5.55
N ALA A 113 -8.97 11.23 -4.25
CA ALA A 113 -9.81 12.05 -3.40
C ALA A 113 -9.01 13.19 -2.78
N THR A 114 -9.61 14.37 -2.74
CA THR A 114 -9.25 15.46 -1.85
C THR A 114 -10.17 15.44 -0.63
N ALA A 115 -10.00 16.35 0.30
CA ALA A 115 -10.92 16.45 1.45
C ALA A 115 -12.41 16.60 1.07
N SER A 116 -12.71 17.09 -0.15
CA SER A 116 -14.10 17.42 -0.53
C SER A 116 -14.54 16.91 -1.90
N ARG A 117 -13.66 16.37 -2.70
CA ARG A 117 -13.93 16.01 -4.10
C ARG A 117 -13.22 14.74 -4.51
N VAL A 118 -13.79 14.07 -5.50
CA VAL A 118 -13.17 12.92 -6.17
C VAL A 118 -12.96 13.24 -7.64
N TYR A 119 -11.83 12.83 -8.14
CA TYR A 119 -11.42 13.00 -9.53
C TYR A 119 -11.12 11.63 -10.16
N LYS A 120 -11.40 11.51 -11.44
CA LYS A 120 -11.17 10.31 -12.24
C LYS A 120 -10.31 10.64 -13.45
N SER A 121 -9.39 9.75 -13.77
CA SER A 121 -8.68 9.69 -15.05
C SER A 121 -8.86 8.31 -15.67
N GLU A 122 -8.99 8.26 -17.02
CA GLU A 122 -9.04 7.03 -17.82
C GLU A 122 -7.86 6.95 -18.81
N ASP A 123 -6.95 7.90 -18.74
CA ASP A 123 -5.80 8.03 -19.64
C ASP A 123 -4.45 7.99 -18.92
N GLY A 124 -4.42 7.32 -17.78
CA GLY A 124 -3.22 7.14 -16.97
C GLY A 124 -2.78 8.40 -16.22
N GLY A 125 -3.74 9.25 -15.85
CA GLY A 125 -3.50 10.48 -15.10
C GLY A 125 -3.18 11.71 -15.95
N ASN A 126 -3.26 11.64 -17.29
CA ASN A 126 -2.98 12.81 -18.15
C ASN A 126 -4.09 13.86 -18.06
N THR A 127 -5.35 13.42 -18.00
CA THR A 127 -6.50 14.30 -17.79
C THR A 127 -7.39 13.77 -16.67
N PHE A 128 -8.05 14.68 -15.96
CA PHE A 128 -8.97 14.36 -14.88
C PHE A 128 -10.32 15.02 -15.07
N VAL A 129 -11.37 14.25 -14.81
CA VAL A 129 -12.75 14.74 -14.69
C VAL A 129 -13.17 14.70 -13.24
N THR A 130 -13.91 15.73 -12.81
CA THR A 130 -14.45 15.78 -11.44
C THR A 130 -15.73 14.94 -11.39
N LEU A 131 -15.84 14.05 -10.42
CA LEU A 131 -17.07 13.34 -10.11
C LEU A 131 -18.06 14.27 -9.38
N PRO A 132 -19.33 13.87 -9.20
CA PRO A 132 -20.30 14.67 -8.45
C PRO A 132 -19.75 15.18 -7.12
N PRO A 133 -20.01 16.44 -6.73
CA PRO A 133 -19.35 17.05 -5.58
C PRO A 133 -19.88 16.54 -4.25
N SER A 134 -19.10 16.78 -3.21
CA SER A 134 -19.49 16.76 -1.79
C SER A 134 -20.19 15.47 -1.33
N PRO A 135 -19.58 14.28 -1.51
CA PRO A 135 -20.13 13.07 -0.92
C PRO A 135 -20.32 13.28 0.60
N GLY A 136 -21.54 13.06 1.09
CA GLY A 136 -21.86 13.22 2.50
C GLY A 136 -21.71 14.63 3.08
N GLY A 137 -21.68 15.66 2.22
CA GLY A 137 -21.44 17.02 2.67
C GLY A 137 -19.96 17.40 2.79
N ALA A 138 -19.05 16.53 2.35
CA ALA A 138 -17.61 16.78 2.40
C ALA A 138 -17.24 18.14 1.77
N GLY A 139 -16.41 18.91 2.50
CA GLY A 139 -16.04 20.29 2.15
C GLY A 139 -16.99 21.37 2.69
N SER A 140 -18.04 20.98 3.42
CA SER A 140 -18.87 21.90 4.18
C SER A 140 -18.88 21.49 5.66
N GLY A 141 -18.91 22.48 6.56
CA GLY A 141 -18.74 22.20 7.99
C GLY A 141 -17.38 21.52 8.24
N ASN A 142 -17.37 20.54 9.11
CA ASN A 142 -16.17 19.78 9.51
C ASN A 142 -16.10 18.39 8.86
N VAL A 143 -16.89 18.13 7.82
CA VAL A 143 -16.92 16.88 7.08
C VAL A 143 -15.83 16.84 6.02
N SER A 144 -15.04 15.77 6.03
CA SER A 144 -14.01 15.53 5.02
C SER A 144 -13.96 14.07 4.56
N ILE A 145 -13.57 13.86 3.31
CA ILE A 145 -13.27 12.50 2.80
C ILE A 145 -12.02 11.98 3.51
N SER A 146 -12.07 10.73 3.94
CA SER A 146 -11.00 10.04 4.66
C SER A 146 -10.34 8.93 3.83
N SER A 147 -11.09 8.25 2.95
CA SER A 147 -10.52 7.25 2.04
C SER A 147 -11.38 7.05 0.78
N ILE A 148 -10.80 6.43 -0.23
CA ILE A 148 -11.46 6.03 -1.48
C ILE A 148 -11.07 4.59 -1.85
N ASP A 149 -12.01 3.84 -2.42
CA ASP A 149 -11.74 2.56 -3.09
C ASP A 149 -12.60 2.42 -4.35
N VAL A 150 -12.16 1.58 -5.30
CA VAL A 150 -12.81 1.42 -6.58
C VAL A 150 -12.81 -0.04 -7.02
N VAL A 151 -13.94 -0.46 -7.61
CA VAL A 151 -14.10 -1.80 -8.18
C VAL A 151 -14.82 -1.75 -9.52
N ARG A 152 -14.43 -2.62 -10.45
CA ARG A 152 -15.14 -2.82 -11.72
C ARG A 152 -16.40 -3.65 -11.49
N VAL A 153 -17.55 -3.17 -11.97
CA VAL A 153 -18.83 -3.88 -11.90
C VAL A 153 -19.50 -3.84 -13.26
N GLY A 154 -19.52 -4.99 -13.95
CA GLY A 154 -20.00 -5.04 -15.34
C GLY A 154 -19.18 -4.11 -16.23
N ASP A 155 -19.86 -3.23 -16.97
CA ASP A 155 -19.23 -2.29 -17.89
C ASP A 155 -18.86 -0.93 -17.24
N GLY A 156 -19.13 -0.77 -15.93
CA GLY A 156 -18.84 0.46 -15.20
C GLY A 156 -17.95 0.22 -13.98
N ASN A 157 -17.68 1.30 -13.26
CA ASN A 157 -16.97 1.23 -12.00
C ASN A 157 -17.92 1.63 -10.85
N THR A 158 -17.70 1.06 -9.67
CA THR A 158 -18.32 1.54 -8.44
C THR A 158 -17.22 2.16 -7.58
N VAL A 159 -17.43 3.38 -7.16
CA VAL A 159 -16.51 4.13 -6.29
C VAL A 159 -17.14 4.22 -4.91
N ALA A 160 -16.37 3.88 -3.89
CA ALA A 160 -16.72 4.09 -2.49
C ALA A 160 -15.85 5.18 -1.90
N VAL A 161 -16.45 6.09 -1.15
CA VAL A 161 -15.71 7.02 -0.30
C VAL A 161 -16.21 6.92 1.13
N SER A 162 -15.28 7.08 2.06
CA SER A 162 -15.60 7.28 3.47
C SER A 162 -15.39 8.73 3.86
N THR A 163 -16.14 9.18 4.86
CA THR A 163 -16.02 10.53 5.44
C THR A 163 -15.96 10.47 6.95
N ILE A 164 -15.33 11.50 7.52
CA ILE A 164 -15.29 11.80 8.94
C ILE A 164 -15.87 13.20 9.17
N ASP A 165 -16.49 13.41 10.33
CA ASP A 165 -16.83 14.72 10.85
C ASP A 165 -15.97 15.00 12.09
N THR A 166 -15.39 16.17 12.20
CA THR A 166 -14.52 16.51 13.34
C THR A 166 -15.26 17.17 14.50
N ASP A 167 -16.56 17.42 14.35
CA ASP A 167 -17.41 17.91 15.44
C ASP A 167 -17.87 16.73 16.31
N ALA A 168 -17.75 16.89 17.61
CA ALA A 168 -18.18 15.87 18.57
C ALA A 168 -19.66 15.51 18.42
N ALA A 169 -19.98 14.22 18.44
CA ALA A 169 -21.31 13.65 18.27
C ALA A 169 -21.96 13.93 16.89
N GLN A 170 -21.16 14.35 15.92
CA GLN A 170 -21.53 14.35 14.50
C GLN A 170 -20.67 13.30 13.79
N PHE A 171 -21.19 12.74 12.72
CA PHE A 171 -20.56 11.57 12.11
C PHE A 171 -20.54 11.68 10.59
N GLY A 172 -19.48 11.12 10.01
CA GLY A 172 -19.35 10.95 8.58
C GLY A 172 -20.20 9.80 8.03
N GLY A 173 -19.61 8.97 7.17
CA GLY A 173 -20.31 7.83 6.59
C GLY A 173 -19.58 7.17 5.44
N VAL A 174 -20.31 6.30 4.73
CA VAL A 174 -19.85 5.64 3.49
C VAL A 174 -20.82 5.97 2.37
N TYR A 175 -20.27 6.45 1.25
CA TYR A 175 -21.04 6.88 0.08
C TYR A 175 -20.55 6.12 -1.15
N LEU A 176 -21.48 5.66 -1.97
CA LEU A 176 -21.21 4.95 -3.22
C LEU A 176 -21.63 5.79 -4.42
N LEU A 177 -20.86 5.70 -5.49
CA LEU A 177 -21.18 6.25 -6.79
C LEU A 177 -21.02 5.16 -7.85
N GLU A 178 -22.06 4.94 -8.66
CA GLU A 178 -21.92 4.19 -9.91
C GLU A 178 -21.38 5.12 -10.99
N ASP A 179 -20.11 4.92 -11.33
CA ASP A 179 -19.42 5.68 -12.37
C ASP A 179 -19.65 5.01 -13.73
N ARG A 180 -20.68 5.49 -14.40
CA ARG A 180 -21.16 5.05 -15.71
C ARG A 180 -21.35 6.28 -16.63
N PRO A 181 -21.57 6.10 -17.95
CA PRO A 181 -21.77 7.22 -18.88
C PRO A 181 -22.86 8.22 -18.47
N LEU A 182 -23.91 7.75 -17.78
CA LEU A 182 -24.89 8.58 -17.12
C LEU A 182 -24.57 8.58 -15.63
N MET A 183 -23.65 9.48 -15.21
CA MET A 183 -23.24 9.58 -13.81
C MET A 183 -24.42 9.79 -12.88
N GLY A 184 -24.52 8.94 -11.86
CA GLY A 184 -25.46 9.08 -10.77
C GLY A 184 -25.02 10.16 -9.76
N THR A 185 -25.64 10.15 -8.62
CA THR A 185 -25.25 10.93 -7.44
C THR A 185 -24.69 9.99 -6.39
N TRP A 186 -23.93 10.55 -5.43
CA TRP A 186 -23.49 9.78 -4.27
C TRP A 186 -24.68 9.27 -3.47
N VAL A 187 -24.69 7.99 -3.20
CA VAL A 187 -25.72 7.30 -2.41
C VAL A 187 -25.17 7.03 -1.01
N ASN A 188 -25.84 7.59 0.00
CA ASN A 188 -25.53 7.27 1.40
C ASN A 188 -25.91 5.81 1.68
N THR A 189 -24.95 5.03 2.19
CA THR A 189 -25.17 3.62 2.52
C THR A 189 -25.75 3.39 3.90
N ALA A 190 -25.97 4.44 4.68
CA ALA A 190 -26.59 4.45 6.00
C ALA A 190 -25.84 3.57 7.03
N ILE A 191 -24.55 3.82 7.20
CA ILE A 191 -23.73 3.07 8.17
C ILE A 191 -24.10 3.36 9.63
N GLY A 192 -24.79 4.46 9.89
CA GLY A 192 -25.17 4.88 11.25
C GLY A 192 -24.23 5.97 11.79
N ASN A 193 -24.18 6.10 13.11
CA ASN A 193 -23.38 7.13 13.79
C ASN A 193 -21.92 6.70 13.93
N TYR A 194 -21.18 6.83 12.84
CA TYR A 194 -19.78 6.48 12.75
C TYR A 194 -19.01 7.44 11.85
N ASP A 195 -17.84 7.82 12.30
CA ASP A 195 -16.77 8.33 11.44
C ASP A 195 -16.05 7.18 10.80
N VAL A 196 -15.85 7.24 9.49
CA VAL A 196 -15.28 6.13 8.76
C VAL A 196 -13.88 6.49 8.23
N TYR A 197 -12.87 5.81 8.73
CA TYR A 197 -11.45 6.07 8.44
C TYR A 197 -10.92 5.30 7.24
N ARG A 198 -11.54 4.16 6.92
CA ARG A 198 -11.20 3.37 5.73
C ARG A 198 -12.42 2.63 5.22
N VAL A 199 -12.58 2.62 3.90
CA VAL A 199 -13.54 1.77 3.20
C VAL A 199 -12.80 0.90 2.20
N ALA A 200 -13.24 -0.35 2.01
CA ALA A 200 -12.70 -1.25 0.99
C ALA A 200 -13.78 -2.19 0.45
N PHE A 201 -13.73 -2.45 -0.84
CA PHE A 201 -14.49 -3.51 -1.47
C PHE A 201 -13.85 -4.87 -1.20
N SER A 202 -14.67 -5.90 -1.01
CA SER A 202 -14.20 -7.28 -1.03
C SER A 202 -13.48 -7.58 -2.36
N PRO A 203 -12.39 -8.37 -2.36
CA PRO A 203 -11.77 -8.86 -3.59
C PRO A 203 -12.76 -9.60 -4.52
N ASN A 204 -13.84 -10.15 -3.95
CA ASN A 204 -14.91 -10.86 -4.65
C ASN A 204 -16.20 -10.04 -4.79
N TYR A 205 -16.12 -8.72 -4.73
CA TYR A 205 -17.29 -7.82 -4.70
C TYR A 205 -18.31 -8.09 -5.80
N ASN A 206 -17.88 -8.52 -6.98
CA ASN A 206 -18.80 -8.87 -8.06
C ASN A 206 -19.75 -10.01 -7.70
N VAL A 207 -19.39 -10.86 -6.73
CA VAL A 207 -20.16 -12.02 -6.27
C VAL A 207 -20.81 -11.76 -4.92
N ASP A 208 -20.04 -11.29 -3.92
CA ASP A 208 -20.52 -11.17 -2.54
C ASP A 208 -21.10 -9.79 -2.21
N ARG A 209 -20.81 -8.77 -3.04
CA ARG A 209 -21.25 -7.38 -2.83
C ARG A 209 -20.89 -6.85 -1.44
N GLN A 210 -19.78 -7.35 -0.88
CA GLN A 210 -19.36 -6.95 0.43
C GLN A 210 -18.50 -5.69 0.40
N ILE A 211 -18.83 -4.76 1.28
CA ILE A 211 -18.03 -3.58 1.60
C ILE A 211 -17.65 -3.67 3.07
N ILE A 212 -16.42 -3.32 3.39
CA ILE A 212 -15.90 -3.26 4.76
C ILE A 212 -15.51 -1.81 5.06
N ALA A 213 -15.89 -1.36 6.25
CA ALA A 213 -15.55 -0.05 6.78
C ALA A 213 -14.83 -0.20 8.12
N ILE A 214 -13.79 0.59 8.33
CA ILE A 214 -13.19 0.81 9.65
C ILE A 214 -13.68 2.14 10.14
N ALA A 215 -14.41 2.09 11.23
CA ALA A 215 -15.22 3.18 11.69
C ALA A 215 -15.07 3.39 13.21
N SER A 216 -15.32 4.59 13.69
CA SER A 216 -15.34 4.90 15.12
C SER A 216 -16.62 5.60 15.51
N ASN A 217 -17.11 5.31 16.70
CA ASN A 217 -18.19 6.03 17.36
C ASN A 217 -17.67 7.12 18.31
N GLU A 218 -16.43 7.60 18.08
CA GLU A 218 -15.68 8.54 18.93
C GLU A 218 -15.18 7.95 20.27
N VAL A 219 -15.41 6.67 20.52
CA VAL A 219 -14.93 5.95 21.72
C VAL A 219 -14.14 4.71 21.34
N ASP A 220 -14.75 3.89 20.50
CA ASP A 220 -14.23 2.60 20.06
C ASP A 220 -14.10 2.55 18.56
N THR A 221 -13.20 1.69 18.07
CA THR A 221 -13.05 1.36 16.65
C THR A 221 -13.80 0.09 16.31
N PHE A 222 -14.41 0.06 15.14
CA PHE A 222 -15.16 -1.10 14.65
C PHE A 222 -14.73 -1.48 13.24
N ALA A 223 -14.65 -2.79 12.99
CA ALA A 223 -14.73 -3.32 11.64
C ALA A 223 -16.18 -3.70 11.34
N ILE A 224 -16.77 -3.01 10.38
CA ILE A 224 -18.19 -3.13 10.04
C ILE A 224 -18.30 -3.57 8.59
N SER A 225 -19.16 -4.54 8.28
CA SER A 225 -19.42 -4.93 6.90
C SER A 225 -20.87 -4.75 6.49
N LYS A 226 -21.04 -4.54 5.18
CA LYS A 226 -22.33 -4.53 4.50
C LYS A 226 -22.26 -5.48 3.32
N ILE A 227 -23.28 -6.32 3.17
CA ILE A 227 -23.35 -7.34 2.12
C ILE A 227 -24.64 -7.15 1.33
N TYR A 228 -24.54 -7.11 0.01
CA TYR A 228 -25.69 -6.87 -0.88
C TYR A 228 -26.51 -5.64 -0.45
N ASN A 229 -27.82 -5.78 -0.42
CA ASN A 229 -28.77 -4.76 0.06
C ASN A 229 -29.02 -4.83 1.56
N GLY A 230 -28.22 -5.61 2.31
CA GLY A 230 -28.34 -5.72 3.76
C GLY A 230 -27.96 -4.42 4.48
N CYS A 231 -28.21 -4.40 5.79
CA CYS A 231 -27.76 -3.29 6.64
C CYS A 231 -26.31 -3.53 7.11
N TRP A 232 -25.63 -2.45 7.44
CA TRP A 232 -24.33 -2.52 8.06
C TRP A 232 -24.39 -3.25 9.40
N GLY A 233 -23.41 -4.13 9.64
CA GLY A 233 -23.23 -4.79 10.93
C GLY A 233 -24.32 -5.74 11.38
N GLN A 234 -25.21 -6.14 10.49
CA GLN A 234 -26.27 -7.11 10.84
C GLN A 234 -25.85 -8.56 10.62
N ASN A 235 -25.08 -8.81 9.59
CA ASN A 235 -24.62 -10.14 9.26
C ASN A 235 -23.33 -10.06 8.40
N PRO A 236 -22.15 -10.26 8.98
CA PRO A 236 -21.85 -10.51 10.40
C PRO A 236 -21.99 -9.26 11.28
N ALA A 237 -22.17 -9.45 12.59
CA ALA A 237 -22.11 -8.36 13.56
C ALA A 237 -20.70 -7.77 13.62
N ASN A 238 -20.59 -6.50 14.01
CA ASN A 238 -19.33 -5.75 14.02
C ASN A 238 -18.29 -6.36 14.95
N ALA A 239 -17.03 -6.33 14.54
CA ALA A 239 -15.93 -6.49 15.49
C ALA A 239 -15.62 -5.15 16.16
N CYS A 240 -15.56 -5.15 17.48
CA CYS A 240 -15.20 -3.99 18.28
C CYS A 240 -13.75 -4.08 18.74
N ILE A 241 -13.00 -2.99 18.60
CA ILE A 241 -11.67 -2.76 19.18
C ILE A 241 -11.83 -1.63 20.18
N GLY A 242 -11.99 -2.02 21.46
CA GLY A 242 -12.39 -1.09 22.52
C GLY A 242 -11.29 -0.11 22.93
N GLY A 243 -11.69 1.12 23.24
CA GLY A 243 -10.82 2.15 23.80
C GLY A 243 -9.76 2.69 22.84
N ILE A 244 -9.91 2.48 21.54
CA ILE A 244 -9.01 2.96 20.50
C ILE A 244 -9.78 3.83 19.51
N MET A 245 -9.29 5.03 19.26
CA MET A 245 -9.76 5.92 18.20
C MET A 245 -8.69 6.01 17.13
N PRO A 246 -9.02 5.70 15.87
CA PRO A 246 -8.05 5.79 14.78
C PRO A 246 -7.84 7.24 14.34
N SER A 247 -6.65 7.57 13.90
CA SER A 247 -6.36 8.74 13.07
C SER A 247 -6.31 8.34 11.59
N ALA A 248 -5.91 7.08 11.33
CA ALA A 248 -5.98 6.44 10.01
C ALA A 248 -6.09 4.92 10.18
N ALA A 249 -6.54 4.25 9.12
CA ALA A 249 -6.66 2.80 9.11
C ALA A 249 -6.33 2.21 7.73
N ASN A 250 -5.92 0.94 7.72
CA ASN A 250 -5.63 0.16 6.53
C ASN A 250 -6.38 -1.18 6.60
N ILE A 251 -6.80 -1.68 5.45
CA ILE A 251 -7.41 -3.01 5.29
C ILE A 251 -6.57 -3.81 4.31
N ALA A 252 -6.25 -5.05 4.65
CA ALA A 252 -5.60 -5.98 3.75
C ALA A 252 -6.35 -7.32 3.72
N PHE A 253 -6.65 -7.78 2.49
CA PHE A 253 -7.32 -9.05 2.27
C PHE A 253 -6.31 -10.11 1.82
N PRO A 254 -6.33 -11.31 2.42
CA PRO A 254 -5.62 -12.46 1.85
C PRO A 254 -6.12 -12.78 0.44
N ASN A 255 -5.23 -13.28 -0.42
CA ASN A 255 -5.63 -13.72 -1.77
C ASN A 255 -6.73 -14.80 -1.76
N SER A 256 -6.84 -15.55 -0.67
CA SER A 256 -7.85 -16.58 -0.45
C SER A 256 -9.14 -16.04 0.17
N TYR A 257 -9.23 -14.73 0.40
CA TYR A 257 -10.43 -14.14 1.00
C TYR A 257 -11.68 -14.46 0.20
N ASN A 258 -12.65 -15.07 0.86
CA ASN A 258 -13.94 -15.37 0.27
C ASN A 258 -15.00 -15.45 1.38
N TYR A 259 -15.80 -14.42 1.48
CA TYR A 259 -16.87 -14.34 2.47
C TYR A 259 -17.87 -15.50 2.35
N LEU A 260 -18.22 -15.91 1.12
CA LEU A 260 -19.24 -16.94 0.87
C LEU A 260 -18.76 -18.36 1.20
N SER A 261 -17.46 -18.60 1.22
CA SER A 261 -16.89 -19.90 1.61
C SER A 261 -16.62 -20.04 3.11
N GLY A 262 -16.89 -19.01 3.90
CA GLY A 262 -16.58 -18.97 5.33
C GLY A 262 -15.11 -18.67 5.66
N ALA A 263 -14.24 -18.52 4.66
CA ALA A 263 -12.86 -18.07 4.85
C ALA A 263 -12.80 -16.53 4.79
N ALA A 264 -13.44 -15.87 5.75
CA ALA A 264 -13.64 -14.43 5.76
C ALA A 264 -12.76 -13.70 6.78
N SER A 265 -11.49 -14.10 6.87
CA SER A 265 -10.53 -13.37 7.71
C SER A 265 -9.79 -12.34 6.88
N PHE A 266 -9.64 -11.14 7.41
CA PHE A 266 -8.87 -10.04 6.84
C PHE A 266 -8.12 -9.30 7.95
N PHE A 267 -7.25 -8.37 7.58
CA PHE A 267 -6.35 -7.72 8.51
C PHE A 267 -6.58 -6.22 8.49
N LEU A 268 -6.41 -5.61 9.67
CA LEU A 268 -6.45 -4.17 9.87
C LEU A 268 -5.12 -3.70 10.42
N GLY A 269 -4.63 -2.57 9.89
CA GLY A 269 -3.60 -1.78 10.54
C GLY A 269 -4.24 -0.49 11.05
N ILE A 270 -4.05 -0.18 12.30
CA ILE A 270 -4.60 1.01 12.96
C ILE A 270 -3.46 1.97 13.29
N ASP A 271 -3.60 3.22 12.85
CA ASP A 271 -2.79 4.34 13.30
C ASP A 271 -3.66 5.20 14.23
N THR A 272 -3.22 5.45 15.44
CA THR A 272 -3.90 6.29 16.42
C THR A 272 -3.26 7.66 16.57
N GLY A 273 -2.04 7.84 16.02
CA GLY A 273 -1.22 9.04 16.21
C GLY A 273 -0.63 9.18 17.61
N VAL A 274 -0.83 8.20 18.49
CA VAL A 274 -0.38 8.21 19.90
C VAL A 274 0.18 6.86 20.35
N ASN A 275 0.60 6.01 19.42
CA ASN A 275 1.20 4.69 19.67
C ASN A 275 0.30 3.76 20.49
N LYS A 276 -0.97 3.65 20.10
CA LYS A 276 -1.95 2.72 20.68
C LYS A 276 -2.57 1.80 19.62
N GLY A 277 -2.16 1.93 18.36
CA GLY A 277 -2.57 1.05 17.28
C GLY A 277 -1.83 -0.27 17.30
N ASP A 278 -2.22 -1.15 16.41
CA ASP A 278 -1.52 -2.41 16.09
C ASP A 278 -2.09 -3.00 14.80
N VAL A 279 -1.63 -4.19 14.45
CA VAL A 279 -2.27 -5.04 13.44
C VAL A 279 -3.29 -5.95 14.13
N TYR A 280 -4.50 -5.97 13.60
CA TYR A 280 -5.58 -6.83 14.06
C TYR A 280 -5.98 -7.81 12.97
N THR A 281 -6.23 -9.06 13.33
CA THR A 281 -6.97 -9.97 12.46
C THR A 281 -8.46 -9.90 12.78
N ILE A 282 -9.26 -9.74 11.74
CA ILE A 282 -10.71 -9.82 11.82
C ILE A 282 -11.13 -11.16 11.25
N SER A 283 -11.72 -11.99 12.07
CA SER A 283 -12.15 -13.32 11.69
C SER A 283 -13.63 -13.52 11.94
N SER A 284 -14.24 -14.39 11.16
CA SER A 284 -15.61 -14.85 11.36
C SER A 284 -15.65 -16.37 11.44
N THR A 285 -16.70 -16.89 12.07
CA THR A 285 -16.99 -18.32 12.06
C THR A 285 -17.45 -18.79 10.68
N ILE A 286 -17.49 -20.10 10.43
CA ILE A 286 -17.89 -20.73 9.16
C ILE A 286 -19.29 -20.27 8.68
N ILE A 287 -20.16 -19.88 9.60
CA ILE A 287 -21.39 -19.15 9.31
C ILE A 287 -21.22 -17.81 10.02
N PRO A 288 -20.82 -16.77 9.30
CA PRO A 288 -20.45 -15.51 9.95
C PRO A 288 -21.68 -14.83 10.55
N THR A 289 -21.87 -15.06 11.84
CA THR A 289 -22.87 -14.34 12.65
C THR A 289 -22.26 -13.09 13.28
N ALA A 290 -20.94 -13.10 13.52
CA ALA A 290 -20.20 -11.98 14.08
C ALA A 290 -18.73 -12.02 13.62
N TYR A 291 -18.13 -10.84 13.53
CA TYR A 291 -16.69 -10.69 13.45
C TYR A 291 -16.06 -10.60 14.83
N THR A 292 -14.85 -11.13 14.94
CA THR A 292 -14.00 -11.00 16.13
C THR A 292 -12.71 -10.33 15.74
N ALA A 293 -12.32 -9.30 16.48
CA ALA A 293 -11.02 -8.65 16.36
C ALA A 293 -10.04 -9.28 17.35
N THR A 294 -8.86 -9.65 16.86
CA THR A 294 -7.76 -10.15 17.66
C THR A 294 -6.53 -9.32 17.40
N ASP A 295 -5.98 -8.72 18.44
CA ASP A 295 -4.73 -7.98 18.41
C ASP A 295 -3.57 -8.95 18.19
N LEU A 296 -2.69 -8.64 17.23
CA LEU A 296 -1.55 -9.50 16.89
C LEU A 296 -0.28 -9.16 17.68
N HIS A 297 -0.29 -8.06 18.46
CA HIS A 297 0.83 -7.64 19.30
C HIS A 297 2.18 -7.70 18.59
N ILE A 298 2.26 -7.09 17.39
CA ILE A 298 3.39 -7.25 16.46
C ILE A 298 4.74 -6.81 17.04
N GLY A 299 4.72 -5.85 17.97
CA GLY A 299 5.92 -5.34 18.65
C GLY A 299 6.35 -6.15 19.87
N SER A 300 5.58 -7.14 20.32
CA SER A 300 5.79 -7.81 21.63
C SER A 300 7.14 -8.50 21.76
N ALA A 301 7.66 -9.09 20.67
CA ALA A 301 9.00 -9.70 20.65
C ALA A 301 10.15 -8.69 20.91
N TYR A 302 9.87 -7.40 20.75
CA TYR A 302 10.82 -6.29 20.94
C TYR A 302 10.48 -5.43 22.17
N GLY A 303 9.54 -5.90 23.02
CA GLY A 303 9.10 -5.18 24.21
C GLY A 303 8.24 -3.94 23.94
N ILE A 304 7.62 -3.87 22.76
CA ILE A 304 6.73 -2.79 22.33
C ILE A 304 5.29 -3.28 22.46
N ASN A 305 4.46 -2.59 23.23
CA ASN A 305 3.08 -3.02 23.49
C ASN A 305 2.09 -2.64 22.38
N ALA A 306 2.40 -1.60 21.60
CA ALA A 306 1.56 -1.09 20.53
C ALA A 306 2.42 -0.44 19.45
N VAL A 307 1.99 -0.55 18.19
CA VAL A 307 2.68 0.00 17.01
C VAL A 307 1.64 0.61 16.09
N ASP A 308 1.65 1.92 15.92
CA ASP A 308 0.79 2.58 14.94
C ASP A 308 1.20 2.21 13.50
N ILE A 309 0.21 1.85 12.67
CA ILE A 309 0.39 1.22 11.35
C ILE A 309 -0.05 2.17 10.23
N ALA A 310 0.90 2.61 9.41
CA ALA A 310 0.64 3.46 8.24
C ALA A 310 0.37 2.68 6.95
N GLY A 311 0.79 1.44 6.86
CA GLY A 311 0.60 0.61 5.67
C GLY A 311 0.56 -0.86 6.00
N LEU A 312 -0.29 -1.61 5.29
CA LEU A 312 -0.47 -3.04 5.49
C LEU A 312 -0.61 -3.75 4.15
N ALA A 313 0.17 -4.79 3.92
CA ALA A 313 0.08 -5.62 2.73
C ALA A 313 0.18 -7.10 3.09
N ILE A 314 -0.57 -7.94 2.35
CA ILE A 314 -0.60 -9.38 2.57
C ILE A 314 -0.52 -10.14 1.25
N SER A 315 0.24 -11.23 1.25
CA SER A 315 0.24 -12.20 0.16
C SER A 315 0.56 -13.60 0.71
N GLY A 316 -0.37 -14.53 0.53
CA GLY A 316 -0.27 -15.86 1.12
C GLY A 316 -0.24 -15.80 2.65
N SER A 317 0.81 -16.38 3.26
CA SER A 317 1.06 -16.33 4.70
C SER A 317 1.96 -15.17 5.14
N THR A 318 2.45 -14.37 4.18
CA THR A 318 3.31 -13.23 4.47
C THR A 318 2.51 -11.96 4.65
N ILE A 319 2.74 -11.28 5.75
CA ILE A 319 2.14 -9.99 6.09
C ILE A 319 3.25 -8.99 6.36
N LEU A 320 3.12 -7.82 5.77
CA LEU A 320 4.03 -6.69 5.95
C LEU A 320 3.24 -5.53 6.56
N ALA A 321 3.73 -5.00 7.67
CA ALA A 321 3.14 -3.88 8.39
C ALA A 321 4.16 -2.74 8.50
N GLY A 322 3.87 -1.59 7.91
CA GLY A 322 4.68 -0.38 7.95
C GLY A 322 4.29 0.51 9.11
N CYS A 323 5.27 0.91 9.90
CA CYS A 323 5.05 1.78 11.06
C CYS A 323 4.62 3.19 10.64
N ALA A 324 3.78 3.83 11.46
CA ALA A 324 3.41 5.23 11.28
C ALA A 324 4.51 6.18 11.78
N ASP A 325 5.15 5.87 12.89
CA ASP A 325 6.12 6.76 13.56
C ASP A 325 7.55 6.59 13.10
N SER A 326 7.82 5.59 12.28
CA SER A 326 9.16 5.30 11.77
C SER A 326 9.11 4.74 10.35
N ALA A 327 10.27 4.64 9.70
CA ALA A 327 10.40 3.90 8.45
C ALA A 327 10.42 2.38 8.64
N GLY A 328 10.20 1.88 9.85
CA GLY A 328 10.24 0.46 10.18
C GLY A 328 9.15 -0.36 9.50
N VAL A 329 9.45 -1.63 9.29
CA VAL A 329 8.51 -2.63 8.78
C VAL A 329 8.58 -3.85 9.66
N TYR A 330 7.44 -4.33 10.12
CA TYR A 330 7.30 -5.65 10.71
C TYR A 330 6.81 -6.63 9.66
N LEU A 331 7.30 -7.85 9.72
CA LEU A 331 6.92 -8.91 8.81
C LEU A 331 6.64 -10.21 9.55
N SER A 332 5.63 -10.93 9.08
CA SER A 332 5.34 -12.31 9.45
C SER A 332 5.30 -13.15 8.18
N ASN A 333 5.96 -14.31 8.19
CA ASN A 333 5.97 -15.28 7.08
C ASN A 333 5.24 -16.57 7.41
N ASP A 334 4.67 -16.67 8.61
CA ASP A 334 4.08 -17.87 9.18
C ASP A 334 2.60 -17.71 9.55
N GLY A 335 1.93 -16.75 8.92
CA GLY A 335 0.50 -16.52 9.17
C GLY A 335 0.21 -15.84 10.50
N CYS A 336 1.03 -14.91 10.93
CA CYS A 336 0.92 -14.12 12.18
C CYS A 336 1.30 -14.89 13.46
N ILE A 337 1.97 -16.04 13.37
CA ILE A 337 2.43 -16.77 14.56
C ILE A 337 3.62 -16.04 15.19
N SER A 338 4.52 -15.53 14.34
CA SER A 338 5.67 -14.74 14.79
C SER A 338 5.89 -13.50 13.91
N TRP A 339 6.49 -12.48 14.51
CA TRP A 339 6.80 -11.23 13.84
C TRP A 339 8.28 -10.88 13.96
N THR A 340 8.83 -10.39 12.87
CA THR A 340 10.24 -9.96 12.79
C THR A 340 10.29 -8.53 12.28
N GLN A 341 11.09 -7.69 12.90
CA GLN A 341 11.37 -6.35 12.37
C GLN A 341 12.37 -6.46 11.22
N CYS A 342 12.17 -5.66 10.15
CA CYS A 342 13.11 -5.61 9.04
C CYS A 342 14.53 -5.26 9.53
N THR A 343 15.54 -5.91 8.97
CA THR A 343 16.95 -5.67 9.33
C THR A 343 17.52 -4.43 8.67
N ARG A 344 16.92 -3.98 7.58
CA ARG A 344 17.18 -2.70 6.93
C ARG A 344 15.84 -2.10 6.48
N ALA A 345 15.48 -0.98 7.10
CA ALA A 345 14.23 -0.28 6.83
C ALA A 345 14.22 0.40 5.44
N PRO A 346 13.04 0.71 4.89
CA PRO A 346 12.90 1.67 3.81
C PRO A 346 13.55 3.02 4.15
N THR A 347 14.03 3.72 3.14
CA THR A 347 14.61 5.05 3.34
C THR A 347 13.52 6.06 3.62
N GLY A 348 13.65 6.76 4.73
CA GLY A 348 12.74 7.83 5.14
C GLY A 348 12.61 7.94 6.65
N GLN A 349 11.70 8.80 7.11
CA GLN A 349 11.56 9.15 8.53
C GLN A 349 10.40 8.42 9.20
N SER A 350 9.23 8.38 8.55
CA SER A 350 8.00 7.86 9.17
C SER A 350 6.97 7.43 8.13
N GLY A 351 5.86 6.89 8.58
CA GLY A 351 4.67 6.66 7.78
C GLY A 351 4.89 5.75 6.59
N THR A 352 5.32 4.53 6.82
CA THR A 352 5.65 3.57 5.76
C THR A 352 4.41 2.95 5.16
N CYS A 353 4.06 3.33 3.93
CA CYS A 353 3.04 2.68 3.12
C CYS A 353 3.68 1.55 2.31
N ILE A 354 3.03 0.38 2.27
CA ILE A 354 3.60 -0.86 1.69
C ILE A 354 2.62 -1.46 0.70
N LEU A 355 3.17 -1.99 -0.43
CA LEU A 355 2.46 -2.82 -1.39
C LEU A 355 3.27 -4.08 -1.72
N THR A 356 2.59 -5.22 -1.86
CA THR A 356 3.16 -6.43 -2.45
C THR A 356 2.83 -6.50 -3.93
N VAL A 357 3.75 -7.00 -4.77
CA VAL A 357 3.43 -7.28 -6.18
C VAL A 357 2.41 -8.43 -6.28
N PRO A 358 1.61 -8.51 -7.35
CA PRO A 358 0.58 -9.55 -7.48
C PRO A 358 1.09 -10.98 -7.35
N ASP A 359 2.31 -11.25 -7.81
CA ASP A 359 3.00 -12.55 -7.73
C ASP A 359 4.08 -12.60 -6.64
N PHE A 360 3.84 -11.90 -5.53
CA PHE A 360 4.77 -11.80 -4.39
C PHE A 360 5.24 -13.16 -3.87
N ASN A 361 4.37 -14.18 -3.83
CA ASN A 361 4.73 -15.51 -3.35
C ASN A 361 5.87 -16.18 -4.13
N THR A 362 6.10 -15.78 -5.38
CA THR A 362 7.18 -16.28 -6.24
C THR A 362 8.33 -15.30 -6.34
N GLN A 363 8.06 -14.01 -6.39
CA GLN A 363 9.08 -12.98 -6.54
C GLN A 363 9.62 -12.44 -5.22
N HIS A 364 8.88 -12.59 -4.10
CA HIS A 364 9.19 -12.00 -2.79
C HIS A 364 9.42 -10.48 -2.84
N LYS A 365 8.80 -9.82 -3.85
CA LYS A 365 9.03 -8.42 -4.12
C LYS A 365 7.92 -7.55 -3.53
N ALA A 366 8.33 -6.52 -2.81
CA ALA A 366 7.44 -5.51 -2.25
C ALA A 366 7.98 -4.10 -2.50
N TYR A 367 7.09 -3.12 -2.44
CA TYR A 367 7.39 -1.70 -2.56
C TYR A 367 7.00 -0.98 -1.27
N ALA A 368 7.78 0.01 -0.90
CA ALA A 368 7.47 0.90 0.21
C ALA A 368 7.75 2.34 -0.15
N VAL A 369 6.93 3.22 0.37
CA VAL A 369 7.17 4.68 0.39
C VAL A 369 7.06 5.17 1.82
N THR A 370 7.79 6.23 2.13
CA THR A 370 7.83 6.81 3.46
C THR A 370 7.42 8.27 3.44
N ARG A 371 6.97 8.77 4.57
CA ARG A 371 6.62 10.19 4.79
C ARG A 371 7.82 10.97 5.34
N GLY A 372 7.74 12.30 5.26
CA GLY A 372 8.74 13.22 5.77
C GLY A 372 9.69 13.75 4.70
N GLN A 373 10.54 14.71 5.07
CA GLN A 373 11.38 15.44 4.11
C GLN A 373 12.44 14.59 3.41
N GLU A 374 12.81 13.46 3.98
CA GLU A 374 13.78 12.50 3.43
C GLU A 374 13.09 11.24 2.90
N SER A 375 11.85 11.36 2.48
CA SER A 375 11.06 10.23 2.00
C SER A 375 11.57 9.69 0.67
N ALA A 376 11.39 8.40 0.46
CA ALA A 376 11.85 7.72 -0.73
C ALA A 376 10.90 6.58 -1.14
N PHE A 377 11.05 6.16 -2.40
CA PHE A 377 10.53 4.89 -2.88
C PHE A 377 11.59 3.80 -2.71
N SER A 378 11.24 2.75 -2.02
CA SER A 378 12.11 1.60 -1.73
C SER A 378 11.47 0.30 -2.20
N TYR A 379 12.29 -0.70 -2.49
CA TYR A 379 11.82 -2.05 -2.80
C TYR A 379 12.54 -3.09 -1.94
N SER A 380 11.87 -4.20 -1.72
CA SER A 380 12.42 -5.43 -1.16
C SER A 380 12.32 -6.54 -2.19
N ASN A 381 13.32 -7.45 -2.23
CA ASN A 381 13.32 -8.69 -3.01
C ASN A 381 13.42 -9.93 -2.12
N ASP A 382 13.34 -9.77 -0.82
CA ASP A 382 13.51 -10.80 0.20
C ASP A 382 12.32 -10.88 1.17
N GLY A 383 11.14 -10.52 0.67
CA GLY A 383 9.91 -10.63 1.43
C GLY A 383 9.73 -9.56 2.50
N GLY A 384 10.40 -8.44 2.41
CA GLY A 384 10.28 -7.33 3.35
C GLY A 384 11.36 -7.28 4.44
N LEU A 385 12.33 -8.22 4.41
CA LEU A 385 13.40 -8.26 5.42
C LEU A 385 14.41 -7.13 5.24
N THR A 386 14.77 -6.84 3.98
CA THR A 386 15.63 -5.70 3.66
C THR A 386 15.03 -4.84 2.56
N TRP A 387 15.21 -3.53 2.69
CA TRP A 387 14.69 -2.54 1.76
C TRP A 387 15.82 -1.75 1.11
N ASN A 388 15.72 -1.54 -0.17
CA ASN A 388 16.68 -0.79 -0.97
C ASN A 388 15.98 0.39 -1.60
N GLN A 389 16.55 1.56 -1.40
CA GLN A 389 16.10 2.75 -2.10
C GLN A 389 16.33 2.59 -3.61
N VAL A 390 15.28 2.76 -4.39
CA VAL A 390 15.41 2.69 -5.85
C VAL A 390 15.88 4.03 -6.38
N ARG A 391 15.40 5.12 -5.78
CA ARG A 391 15.80 6.48 -6.13
C ARG A 391 15.54 7.46 -5.00
N THR A 392 16.58 8.09 -4.58
CA THR A 392 16.72 9.48 -4.15
C THR A 392 18.18 9.85 -4.40
N ILE A 393 18.38 10.90 -5.17
CA ILE A 393 19.65 11.60 -5.08
C ILE A 393 19.32 12.87 -4.33
N ASP A 394 19.83 12.98 -3.14
CA ASP A 394 19.80 14.22 -2.39
C ASP A 394 20.71 15.22 -3.11
N PHE A 395 20.12 16.26 -3.72
CA PHE A 395 20.90 17.29 -4.43
C PHE A 395 21.58 18.28 -3.51
N LEU A 396 21.28 18.30 -2.22
CA LEU A 396 21.95 19.17 -1.27
C LEU A 396 23.42 18.76 -1.03
N LEU A 397 23.82 17.54 -1.47
CA LEU A 397 25.20 17.07 -1.37
C LEU A 397 26.07 17.36 -2.60
N VAL A 398 25.57 18.08 -3.60
CA VAL A 398 26.29 18.44 -4.84
C VAL A 398 26.42 19.96 -4.98
N GLN A 399 26.79 20.65 -3.93
CA GLN A 399 27.32 22.03 -3.99
C GLN A 399 28.77 22.05 -3.56
#